data_8c00a05103875480f1d7a88d1df1892b
#
_entry.id   8c00a05103875480f1d7a88d1df1892b
#
_cell.length_a   1.000
_cell.length_b   1.000
_cell.length_c   1.000
_cell.angle_alpha   90.00
_cell.angle_beta   90.00
_cell.angle_gamma   90.00
#
_symmetry.space_group_name_H-M   'P 1'
#
loop_
_entity.id
_entity.type
_entity.pdbx_description
1 polymer ?
#
loop_
_entity_poly.entity_id
_entity_poly.type
_entity_poly.pdbx_seq_one_letter_code
_entity_poly.pdbx_strand_id
1 'polypeptide(L)' 'MSYLHIGQNAMIPEKRIIGIFDLDITSQSRRTREFLEKAEREGVVVPVTEDIPKSFLVCDHPYHRQIVYISQLNPQTLQ' A
#
# COMPACT_ATOMS: atom_id res chain seq x y z
N MET A 1 17.93 8.52 -7.60
CA MET A 1 16.92 7.78 -6.85
C MET A 1 15.64 7.72 -7.62
N SER A 2 14.99 6.56 -7.59
CA SER A 2 13.73 6.37 -8.29
C SER A 2 12.55 6.52 -7.35
N TYR A 3 11.49 7.07 -7.86
CA TYR A 3 10.21 7.20 -7.15
C TYR A 3 9.14 6.46 -7.93
N LEU A 4 8.21 5.86 -7.22
CA LEU A 4 7.07 5.20 -7.82
C LEU A 4 5.83 6.06 -7.62
N HIS A 5 5.12 6.34 -8.71
CA HIS A 5 3.85 7.04 -8.68
C HIS A 5 2.76 6.03 -8.34
N ILE A 6 2.09 6.22 -7.21
CA ILE A 6 1.13 5.23 -6.68
C ILE A 6 -0.32 5.69 -6.76
N GLY A 7 -0.57 6.84 -7.35
CA GLY A 7 -1.92 7.36 -7.54
C GLY A 7 -1.98 8.84 -7.25
N GLN A 8 -2.87 9.55 -7.91
CA GLN A 8 -3.06 10.99 -7.79
C GLN A 8 -1.71 11.72 -7.79
N ASN A 9 -1.33 12.39 -6.73
CA ASN A 9 -0.05 13.08 -6.64
C ASN A 9 0.93 12.41 -5.68
N ALA A 10 0.68 11.15 -5.34
CA ALA A 10 1.49 10.44 -4.37
C ALA A 10 2.65 9.72 -5.03
N MET A 11 3.86 9.99 -4.57
CA MET A 11 5.09 9.36 -5.05
C MET A 11 5.88 8.84 -3.87
N ILE A 12 6.36 7.60 -3.97
CA ILE A 12 7.08 6.94 -2.90
C ILE A 12 8.47 6.54 -3.40
N PRO A 13 9.53 6.81 -2.63
CA PRO A 13 10.86 6.32 -3.00
C PRO A 13 10.85 4.80 -3.09
N GLU A 14 11.30 4.25 -4.19
CA GLU A 14 11.26 2.79 -4.42
C GLU A 14 11.99 2.01 -3.33
N LYS A 15 13.05 2.55 -2.81
CA LYS A 15 13.84 1.88 -1.76
C LYS A 15 13.08 1.69 -0.45
N ARG A 16 11.97 2.42 -0.26
CA ARG A 16 11.15 2.28 0.95
C ARG A 16 10.05 1.26 0.80
N ILE A 17 9.83 0.76 -0.40
CA ILE A 17 8.75 -0.19 -0.67
C ILE A 17 9.21 -1.59 -0.31
N ILE A 18 8.52 -2.21 0.65
CA ILE A 18 8.79 -3.58 1.08
C ILE A 18 8.05 -4.56 0.17
N GLY A 19 6.82 -4.24 -0.22
CA GLY A 19 6.04 -5.10 -1.09
C GLY A 19 4.86 -4.39 -1.70
N ILE A 20 4.39 -4.91 -2.83
CA ILE A 20 3.21 -4.45 -3.56
C ILE A 20 2.30 -5.65 -3.73
N PHE A 21 1.04 -5.52 -3.32
CA PHE A 21 0.10 -6.64 -3.24
C PHE A 21 -1.20 -6.31 -3.95
N ASP A 22 -1.75 -7.31 -4.63
CA ASP A 22 -3.04 -7.22 -5.31
C ASP A 22 -4.17 -7.41 -4.28
N LEU A 23 -5.03 -6.41 -4.11
CA LEU A 23 -6.12 -6.49 -3.15
C LEU A 23 -7.17 -7.52 -3.52
N ASP A 24 -7.42 -7.71 -4.81
CA ASP A 24 -8.43 -8.68 -5.24
C ASP A 24 -8.03 -10.12 -4.90
N ILE A 25 -6.74 -10.40 -4.94
CA ILE A 25 -6.22 -11.73 -4.65
C ILE A 25 -5.96 -11.89 -3.15
N THR A 26 -5.23 -10.95 -2.57
CA THR A 26 -4.76 -11.09 -1.19
C THR A 26 -5.84 -10.81 -0.15
N SER A 27 -6.87 -10.03 -0.48
CA SER A 27 -7.96 -9.77 0.47
C SER A 27 -8.80 -11.00 0.77
N GLN A 28 -8.65 -12.08 -0.01
CA GLN A 28 -9.28 -13.35 0.28
C GLN A 28 -8.55 -14.12 1.38
N SER A 29 -7.32 -13.73 1.69
CA SER A 29 -6.54 -14.34 2.74
C SER A 29 -6.92 -13.75 4.10
N ARG A 30 -7.17 -14.62 5.06
CA ARG A 30 -7.46 -14.21 6.43
C ARG A 30 -6.30 -13.42 7.03
N ARG A 31 -5.06 -13.86 6.77
CA ARG A 31 -3.86 -13.19 7.29
C ARG A 31 -3.73 -11.78 6.74
N THR A 32 -4.03 -11.60 5.47
CA THR A 32 -3.98 -10.28 4.84
C THR A 32 -5.03 -9.35 5.44
N ARG A 33 -6.25 -9.85 5.62
CA ARG A 33 -7.32 -9.05 6.23
C ARG A 33 -6.96 -8.64 7.65
N GLU A 34 -6.39 -9.54 8.42
CA GLU A 34 -5.96 -9.26 9.79
C GLU A 34 -4.83 -8.23 9.81
N PHE A 35 -3.89 -8.34 8.88
CA PHE A 35 -2.80 -7.39 8.73
C PHE A 35 -3.34 -5.98 8.44
N LEU A 36 -4.26 -5.85 7.49
CA LEU A 36 -4.83 -4.56 7.12
C LEU A 36 -5.67 -3.96 8.25
N GLU A 37 -6.44 -4.79 8.94
CA GLU A 37 -7.22 -4.33 10.10
C GLU A 37 -6.31 -3.81 11.21
N LYS A 38 -5.23 -4.51 11.48
CA LYS A 38 -4.26 -4.08 12.47
C LYS A 38 -3.61 -2.76 12.07
N ALA A 39 -3.24 -2.63 10.80
CA ALA A 39 -2.65 -1.39 10.29
C ALA A 39 -3.62 -0.21 10.42
N GLU A 40 -4.91 -0.42 10.19
CA GLU A 40 -5.92 0.60 10.40
C GLU A 40 -6.02 1.01 11.86
N ARG A 41 -6.02 0.04 12.75
CA ARG A 41 -6.08 0.33 14.19
C ARG A 41 -4.87 1.12 14.66
N GLU A 42 -3.73 0.89 14.04
CA GLU A 42 -2.48 1.59 14.36
C GLU A 42 -2.39 2.96 13.67
N GLY A 43 -3.32 3.29 12.80
CA GLY A 43 -3.34 4.57 12.11
C GLY A 43 -2.28 4.71 11.04
N VAL A 44 -1.81 3.61 10.47
CA VAL A 44 -0.74 3.62 9.46
C VAL A 44 -1.22 3.30 8.04
N VAL A 45 -2.52 3.30 7.80
CA VAL A 45 -3.09 3.11 6.47
C VAL A 45 -3.35 4.47 5.84
N VAL A 46 -2.77 4.69 4.67
CA VAL A 46 -2.91 5.95 3.93
C VAL A 46 -3.56 5.64 2.57
N PRO A 47 -4.85 5.91 2.40
CA PRO A 47 -5.47 5.77 1.09
C PRO A 47 -5.04 6.93 0.19
N VAL A 48 -4.58 6.60 -1.01
CA VAL A 48 -4.18 7.62 -1.99
C VAL A 48 -5.18 7.74 -3.13
N THR A 49 -6.35 7.16 -2.95
CA THR A 49 -7.43 7.21 -3.94
C THR A 49 -8.79 7.25 -3.26
N GLU A 50 -9.76 7.87 -3.93
CA GLU A 50 -11.17 7.79 -3.57
C GLU A 50 -11.91 6.74 -4.39
N ASP A 51 -11.24 6.20 -5.42
CA ASP A 51 -11.81 5.15 -6.26
C ASP A 51 -11.66 3.78 -5.60
N ILE A 52 -12.18 2.76 -6.26
CA ILE A 52 -12.09 1.38 -5.77
C ILE A 52 -10.61 0.97 -5.73
N PRO A 53 -10.09 0.57 -4.58
CA PRO A 53 -8.69 0.22 -4.47
C PRO A 53 -8.40 -1.12 -5.15
N LYS A 54 -7.22 -1.24 -5.75
CA LYS A 54 -6.78 -2.45 -6.43
C LYS A 54 -5.52 -3.05 -5.86
N SER A 55 -4.73 -2.25 -5.15
CA SER A 55 -3.48 -2.73 -4.58
C SER A 55 -3.18 -2.03 -3.27
N PHE A 56 -2.29 -2.63 -2.49
CA PHE A 56 -1.70 -1.94 -1.35
C PHE A 56 -0.19 -2.14 -1.36
N LEU A 57 0.51 -1.13 -0.84
CA LEU A 57 1.96 -1.16 -0.75
C LEU A 57 2.34 -1.08 0.72
N VAL A 58 3.23 -1.97 1.13
CA VAL A 58 3.80 -1.94 2.46
C VAL A 58 5.15 -1.23 2.36
N CYS A 59 5.30 -0.14 3.07
CA CYS A 59 6.49 0.70 3.00
C CYS A 59 7.09 0.89 4.38
N ASP A 60 8.40 1.05 4.40
CA ASP A 60 9.15 1.41 5.59
C ASP A 60 9.01 2.91 5.86
N HIS A 61 9.10 3.34 7.08
CA HIS A 61 8.96 4.75 7.45
C HIS A 61 9.86 5.09 8.65
N PRO A 62 10.53 6.25 8.63
CA PRO A 62 11.47 6.61 9.72
C PRO A 62 10.83 6.70 11.11
N TYR A 63 9.57 7.06 11.19
CA TYR A 63 8.87 7.28 12.46
C TYR A 63 7.86 6.18 12.82
N HIS A 64 7.60 5.26 11.89
CA HIS A 64 6.66 4.15 12.09
C HIS A 64 7.32 2.87 11.62
N ARG A 65 6.85 1.73 12.13
CA ARG A 65 7.36 0.45 11.65
C ARG A 65 7.08 0.27 10.17
N GLN A 66 5.86 0.59 9.79
CA GLN A 66 5.40 0.43 8.40
C GLN A 66 4.31 1.45 8.12
N ILE A 67 4.19 1.83 6.85
CA ILE A 67 3.04 2.57 6.35
C ILE A 67 2.43 1.73 5.23
N VAL A 68 1.11 1.64 5.19
CA VAL A 68 0.39 0.89 4.17
C VAL A 68 -0.36 1.89 3.29
N TYR A 69 0.02 1.99 2.04
CA TYR A 69 -0.66 2.85 1.07
C TYR A 69 -1.66 2.02 0.28
N ILE A 70 -2.87 2.55 0.11
CA ILE A 70 -3.93 1.91 -0.67
C ILE A 70 -4.04 2.65 -1.99
N SER A 71 -3.87 1.92 -3.10
CA SER A 71 -3.81 2.49 -4.44
C SER A 71 -4.92 1.95 -5.35
N GLN A 72 -5.37 2.78 -6.29
CA GLN A 72 -6.29 2.37 -7.34
C GLN A 72 -5.57 1.70 -8.52
N LEU A 73 -4.25 1.80 -8.58
CA LEU A 73 -3.48 1.21 -9.67
C LEU A 73 -3.27 -0.27 -9.40
N ASN A 74 -3.27 -1.08 -10.45
CA ASN A 74 -3.02 -2.50 -10.25
C ASN A 74 -1.52 -2.75 -10.06
N PRO A 75 -1.13 -3.87 -9.46
CA PRO A 75 0.28 -4.13 -9.17
C PRO A 75 1.17 -4.15 -10.40
N GLN A 76 0.66 -4.57 -11.54
CA GLN A 76 1.46 -4.58 -12.78
C GLN A 76 1.80 -3.16 -13.24
N THR A 77 0.90 -2.23 -13.07
CA THR A 77 1.15 -0.82 -13.38
C THR A 77 2.19 -0.23 -12.45
N LEU A 78 2.21 -0.68 -11.21
CA LEU A 78 3.13 -0.18 -10.19
C LEU A 78 4.54 -0.76 -10.30
N GLN A 79 4.71 -1.82 -11.02
CA GLN A 79 6.04 -2.45 -11.16
C GLN A 79 6.90 -1.83 -12.29
#